data_fbbe1b1d2e4e7ccef6ab8b18fb0de1e3
#
_entry.id   fbbe1b1d2e4e7ccef6ab8b18fb0de1e3
#
_cell.length_a   1.000
_cell.length_b   1.000
_cell.length_c   1.000
_cell.angle_alpha   90.00
_cell.angle_beta   90.00
_cell.angle_gamma   90.00
#
_symmetry.space_group_name_H-M   'P 1'
#
loop_
_entity.id
_entity.type
_entity.pdbx_description
1 polymer ?
#
loop_
_entity_poly.entity_id
_entity_poly.type
_entity_poly.pdbx_seq_one_letter_code
_entity_poly.pdbx_strand_id
1 'polypeptide(L)'
;MTTTTTIADLPTLKGQELGTSDWYDITQEAVNTFADATGDHQWIHVDVERAKAESPFGGPIAHGFMTLSLAVPLATATYTITDAVMGVNYGLNKVRFPAPVPVGSRVRATTTLKDTEEVAGGVQNTIAVVIEREGGDKPVCIAEWVTRAYGKPAS
;
A
#
# COMPACT_ATOMS: atom_id res chain seq x y z
N MET A 1 -13.83 -7.07 5.47
CA MET A 1 -14.55 -7.83 4.43
C MET A 1 -13.71 -7.80 3.17
N THR A 2 -13.53 -8.94 2.54
CA THR A 2 -12.69 -9.08 1.34
C THR A 2 -13.59 -9.26 0.12
N THR A 3 -13.36 -8.48 -0.92
CA THR A 3 -14.08 -8.62 -2.18
C THR A 3 -13.45 -9.72 -3.02
N THR A 4 -14.27 -10.64 -3.53
CA THR A 4 -13.82 -11.70 -4.44
C THR A 4 -14.44 -11.45 -5.81
N THR A 5 -13.62 -11.52 -6.86
CA THR A 5 -14.04 -11.22 -8.23
C THR A 5 -13.24 -12.06 -9.25
N THR A 6 -13.63 -11.96 -10.50
CA THR A 6 -12.87 -12.48 -11.65
C THR A 6 -12.39 -11.30 -12.51
N ILE A 7 -11.45 -11.55 -13.43
CA ILE A 7 -11.01 -10.55 -14.40
C ILE A 7 -12.21 -10.00 -15.19
N ALA A 8 -13.13 -10.89 -15.60
CA ALA A 8 -14.30 -10.50 -16.39
C ALA A 8 -15.29 -9.63 -15.62
N ASP A 9 -15.39 -9.81 -14.30
CA ASP A 9 -16.35 -9.10 -13.46
C ASP A 9 -15.83 -7.77 -12.89
N LEU A 10 -14.52 -7.49 -13.00
CA LEU A 10 -13.92 -6.25 -12.49
C LEU A 10 -14.66 -4.98 -12.95
N PRO A 11 -15.10 -4.86 -14.21
CA PRO A 11 -15.84 -3.66 -14.63
C PRO A 11 -17.11 -3.37 -13.79
N THR A 12 -17.73 -4.39 -13.22
CA THR A 12 -18.92 -4.21 -12.36
C THR A 12 -18.60 -3.59 -11.00
N LEU A 13 -17.33 -3.64 -10.59
CA LEU A 13 -16.87 -3.11 -9.30
C LEU A 13 -16.29 -1.69 -9.42
N LYS A 14 -16.25 -1.14 -10.63
CA LYS A 14 -15.70 0.20 -10.87
C LYS A 14 -16.43 1.24 -10.02
N GLY A 15 -15.63 2.03 -9.28
CA GLY A 15 -16.12 3.04 -8.35
C GLY A 15 -16.48 2.51 -6.96
N GLN A 16 -16.36 1.21 -6.74
CA GLN A 16 -16.73 0.59 -5.46
C GLN A 16 -15.51 0.40 -4.54
N GLU A 17 -15.74 0.57 -3.25
CA GLU A 17 -14.78 0.17 -2.23
C GLU A 17 -14.67 -1.35 -2.18
N LEU A 18 -13.43 -1.84 -2.24
CA LEU A 18 -13.15 -3.29 -2.24
C LEU A 18 -13.01 -3.84 -0.81
N GLY A 19 -12.59 -3.01 0.12
CA GLY A 19 -12.47 -3.38 1.51
C GLY A 19 -11.44 -2.57 2.28
N THR A 20 -11.32 -2.89 3.57
CA THR A 20 -10.32 -2.34 4.48
C THR A 20 -9.54 -3.50 5.09
N SER A 21 -8.22 -3.39 5.11
CA SER A 21 -7.33 -4.41 5.67
C SER A 21 -7.38 -4.44 7.20
N ASP A 22 -6.84 -5.50 7.78
CA ASP A 22 -6.49 -5.49 9.20
C ASP A 22 -5.37 -4.49 9.50
N TRP A 23 -5.17 -4.19 10.77
CA TRP A 23 -4.09 -3.34 11.23
C TRP A 23 -2.74 -4.06 11.10
N TYR A 24 -1.73 -3.31 10.66
CA TYR A 24 -0.36 -3.77 10.49
C TYR A 24 0.57 -3.00 11.41
N ASP A 25 1.39 -3.71 12.19
CA ASP A 25 2.33 -3.09 13.13
C ASP A 25 3.58 -2.58 12.42
N ILE A 26 3.92 -1.32 12.63
CA ILE A 26 5.16 -0.71 12.14
C ILE A 26 6.22 -0.83 13.23
N THR A 27 7.06 -1.85 13.13
CA THR A 27 8.14 -2.12 14.10
C THR A 27 9.45 -1.46 13.66
N GLN A 28 10.32 -1.17 14.65
CA GLN A 28 11.68 -0.69 14.34
C GLN A 28 12.46 -1.72 13.53
N GLU A 29 12.29 -3.00 13.82
CA GLU A 29 12.92 -4.09 13.08
C GLU A 29 12.55 -4.06 11.59
N ALA A 30 11.27 -3.87 11.27
CA ALA A 30 10.80 -3.77 9.88
C ALA A 30 11.37 -2.53 9.18
N VAL A 31 11.44 -1.39 9.86
CA VAL A 31 12.03 -0.16 9.33
C VAL A 31 13.53 -0.35 9.07
N ASN A 32 14.25 -0.97 9.98
CA ASN A 32 15.67 -1.27 9.81
C ASN A 32 15.89 -2.23 8.62
N THR A 33 15.05 -3.24 8.47
CA THR A 33 15.12 -4.18 7.35
C THR A 33 14.87 -3.47 6.01
N PHE A 34 13.90 -2.56 5.96
CA PHE A 34 13.66 -1.74 4.77
C PHE A 34 14.86 -0.84 4.45
N ALA A 35 15.45 -0.20 5.47
CA ALA A 35 16.65 0.60 5.31
C ALA A 35 17.83 -0.21 4.74
N ASP A 36 18.02 -1.44 5.24
CA ASP A 36 19.06 -2.35 4.76
C ASP A 36 18.83 -2.77 3.31
N ALA A 37 17.58 -3.07 2.96
CA ALA A 37 17.21 -3.50 1.61
C ALA A 37 17.37 -2.41 0.56
N THR A 38 17.13 -1.15 0.93
CA THR A 38 17.11 -0.01 0.00
C THR A 38 18.35 0.86 0.05
N GLY A 39 19.11 0.78 1.15
CA GLY A 39 20.27 1.67 1.40
C GLY A 39 19.88 3.01 2.01
N ASP A 40 18.62 3.25 2.33
CA ASP A 40 18.16 4.49 2.96
C ASP A 40 18.26 4.37 4.49
N HIS A 41 19.43 4.71 5.03
CA HIS A 41 19.76 4.69 6.45
C HIS A 41 19.72 6.08 7.10
N GLN A 42 18.85 6.96 6.63
CA GLN A 42 18.72 8.28 7.23
C GLN A 42 18.39 8.14 8.73
N TRP A 43 19.03 8.96 9.55
CA TRP A 43 18.96 8.84 11.02
C TRP A 43 17.52 8.95 11.59
N ILE A 44 16.62 9.68 10.91
CA ILE A 44 15.23 9.82 11.34
C ILE A 44 14.46 8.49 11.35
N HIS A 45 14.97 7.46 10.66
CA HIS A 45 14.37 6.13 10.58
C HIS A 45 15.08 5.13 11.49
N VAL A 46 16.40 5.15 11.55
CA VAL A 46 17.19 4.05 12.13
C VAL A 46 17.92 4.39 13.44
N ASP A 47 18.20 5.65 13.70
CA ASP A 47 18.86 6.08 14.95
C ASP A 47 17.82 6.52 15.96
N VAL A 48 17.35 5.56 16.77
CA VAL A 48 16.25 5.75 17.74
C VAL A 48 16.56 6.84 18.75
N GLU A 49 17.76 6.83 19.32
CA GLU A 49 18.14 7.81 20.36
C GLU A 49 18.26 9.22 19.79
N ARG A 50 18.91 9.36 18.64
CA ARG A 50 19.00 10.64 17.96
C ARG A 50 17.62 11.13 17.50
N ALA A 51 16.79 10.26 16.96
CA ALA A 51 15.44 10.63 16.52
C ALA A 51 14.57 11.12 17.68
N LYS A 52 14.68 10.50 18.85
CA LYS A 52 13.98 10.97 20.05
C LYS A 52 14.46 12.34 20.52
N ALA A 53 15.77 12.61 20.42
CA ALA A 53 16.38 13.84 20.89
C ALA A 53 16.22 15.02 19.92
N GLU A 54 16.32 14.76 18.62
CA GLU A 54 16.48 15.81 17.60
C GLU A 54 15.38 15.85 16.52
N SER A 55 14.61 14.76 16.35
CA SER A 55 13.58 14.73 15.31
C SER A 55 12.38 15.61 15.64
N PRO A 56 11.87 16.40 14.70
CA PRO A 56 10.64 17.15 14.89
C PRO A 56 9.40 16.26 15.07
N PHE A 57 9.54 14.96 14.80
CA PHE A 57 8.45 13.99 14.94
C PHE A 57 8.41 13.32 16.32
N GLY A 58 9.35 13.64 17.21
CA GLY A 58 9.41 13.10 18.59
C GLY A 58 9.97 11.69 18.71
N GLY A 59 10.47 11.10 17.63
CA GLY A 59 11.03 9.76 17.59
C GLY A 59 11.23 9.28 16.15
N PRO A 60 11.68 8.02 15.97
CA PRO A 60 11.87 7.48 14.63
C PRO A 60 10.54 7.31 13.88
N ILE A 61 10.60 7.52 12.58
CA ILE A 61 9.45 7.35 11.67
C ILE A 61 9.79 6.37 10.57
N ALA A 62 8.77 5.68 10.07
CA ALA A 62 8.93 4.83 8.88
C ALA A 62 9.21 5.68 7.64
N HIS A 63 9.95 5.12 6.69
CA HIS A 63 10.13 5.74 5.38
C HIS A 63 8.78 5.91 4.68
N GLY A 64 8.57 7.04 4.03
CA GLY A 64 7.38 7.19 3.18
C GLY A 64 7.30 6.09 2.12
N PHE A 65 8.43 5.74 1.51
CA PHE A 65 8.49 4.64 0.54
C PHE A 65 8.23 3.26 1.13
N MET A 66 8.54 3.03 2.40
CA MET A 66 8.13 1.81 3.09
C MET A 66 6.60 1.76 3.22
N THR A 67 5.99 2.86 3.67
CA THR A 67 4.54 2.96 3.79
C THR A 67 3.86 2.74 2.43
N LEU A 68 4.39 3.34 1.37
CA LEU A 68 3.91 3.10 0.01
C LEU A 68 4.04 1.62 -0.39
N SER A 69 5.17 0.99 -0.09
CA SER A 69 5.37 -0.43 -0.40
C SER A 69 4.37 -1.34 0.30
N LEU A 70 3.94 -0.98 1.51
CA LEU A 70 2.89 -1.69 2.25
C LEU A 70 1.52 -1.58 1.59
N ALA A 71 1.31 -0.63 0.68
CA ALA A 71 0.07 -0.54 -0.09
C ALA A 71 -0.24 -1.85 -0.82
N VAL A 72 0.77 -2.57 -1.31
CA VAL A 72 0.57 -3.83 -2.02
C VAL A 72 -0.01 -4.92 -1.11
N PRO A 73 0.68 -5.36 -0.02
CA PRO A 73 0.13 -6.41 0.84
C PRO A 73 -1.18 -5.99 1.54
N LEU A 74 -1.31 -4.73 1.95
CA LEU A 74 -2.53 -4.26 2.59
C LEU A 74 -3.71 -4.23 1.61
N ALA A 75 -3.50 -3.74 0.39
CA ALA A 75 -4.54 -3.71 -0.64
C ALA A 75 -4.94 -5.12 -1.07
N THR A 76 -3.99 -6.01 -1.30
CA THR A 76 -4.28 -7.39 -1.71
C THR A 76 -4.97 -8.22 -0.61
N ALA A 77 -4.93 -7.77 0.63
CA ALA A 77 -5.74 -8.34 1.70
C ALA A 77 -7.22 -7.95 1.63
N THR A 78 -7.58 -6.94 0.81
CA THR A 78 -8.96 -6.45 0.70
C THR A 78 -9.72 -7.04 -0.48
N TYR A 79 -9.04 -7.61 -1.47
CA TYR A 79 -9.69 -8.22 -2.63
C TYR A 79 -8.88 -9.38 -3.20
N THR A 80 -9.58 -10.24 -3.91
CA THR A 80 -8.97 -11.37 -4.63
C THR A 80 -9.57 -11.47 -6.03
N ILE A 81 -8.71 -11.57 -7.05
CA ILE A 81 -9.10 -11.86 -8.43
C ILE A 81 -8.79 -13.35 -8.65
N THR A 82 -9.82 -14.19 -8.64
CA THR A 82 -9.66 -15.65 -8.51
C THR A 82 -9.05 -16.34 -9.72
N ASP A 83 -9.17 -15.74 -10.90
CA ASP A 83 -8.62 -16.26 -12.16
C ASP A 83 -7.35 -15.54 -12.62
N ALA A 84 -6.82 -14.62 -11.82
CA ALA A 84 -5.51 -14.03 -12.05
C ALA A 84 -4.42 -14.99 -11.54
N VAL A 85 -3.39 -15.18 -12.34
CA VAL A 85 -2.22 -16.00 -12.00
C VAL A 85 -0.99 -15.17 -11.66
N MET A 86 -1.03 -13.88 -12.00
CA MET A 86 0.07 -12.96 -11.76
C MET A 86 -0.45 -11.52 -11.66
N GLY A 87 0.09 -10.78 -10.69
CA GLY A 87 -0.11 -9.33 -10.57
C GLY A 87 1.22 -8.61 -10.71
N VAL A 88 1.22 -7.47 -11.39
CA VAL A 88 2.42 -6.67 -11.63
C VAL A 88 2.15 -5.23 -11.23
N ASN A 89 3.07 -4.63 -10.48
CA ASN A 89 3.07 -3.20 -10.25
C ASN A 89 3.47 -2.49 -11.53
N TYR A 90 2.54 -1.75 -12.11
CA TYR A 90 2.79 -1.03 -13.36
C TYR A 90 3.25 0.40 -13.11
N GLY A 91 2.66 1.06 -12.13
CA GLY A 91 3.02 2.42 -11.80
C GLY A 91 2.08 3.07 -10.78
N LEU A 92 2.22 4.35 -10.66
CA LEU A 92 1.44 5.21 -9.77
C LEU A 92 1.10 6.49 -10.53
N ASN A 93 -0.15 6.90 -10.49
CA ASN A 93 -0.56 8.18 -11.08
C ASN A 93 -0.30 9.35 -10.10
N LYS A 94 -0.50 9.08 -8.81
CA LYS A 94 -0.34 10.08 -7.77
C LYS A 94 -0.01 9.41 -6.44
N VAL A 95 0.92 10.00 -5.68
CA VAL A 95 1.24 9.59 -4.31
C VAL A 95 1.47 10.81 -3.44
N ARG A 96 0.93 10.79 -2.22
CA ARG A 96 1.19 11.80 -1.19
C ARG A 96 1.32 11.12 0.17
N PHE A 97 2.17 11.68 1.02
CA PHE A 97 2.36 11.28 2.41
C PHE A 97 1.95 12.44 3.33
N PRO A 98 0.65 12.61 3.62
CA PRO A 98 0.16 13.79 4.35
C PRO A 98 0.59 13.87 5.81
N ALA A 99 0.90 12.71 6.43
CA ALA A 99 1.33 12.62 7.81
C ALA A 99 2.42 11.56 7.98
N PRO A 100 3.34 11.72 8.96
CA PRO A 100 4.36 10.72 9.25
C PRO A 100 3.77 9.47 9.91
N VAL A 101 4.53 8.37 9.82
CA VAL A 101 4.22 7.12 10.51
C VAL A 101 5.27 6.90 11.60
N PRO A 102 5.00 7.26 12.85
CA PRO A 102 5.90 6.95 13.95
C PRO A 102 6.10 5.43 14.09
N VAL A 103 7.33 5.00 14.34
CA VAL A 103 7.61 3.60 14.68
C VAL A 103 6.84 3.24 15.96
N GLY A 104 6.23 2.06 15.97
CA GLY A 104 5.31 1.63 17.02
C GLY A 104 3.84 1.89 16.71
N SER A 105 3.55 2.58 15.60
CA SER A 105 2.17 2.79 15.13
C SER A 105 1.62 1.54 14.44
N ARG A 106 0.29 1.51 14.26
CA ARG A 106 -0.39 0.56 13.38
C ARG A 106 -1.02 1.31 12.22
N VAL A 107 -0.99 0.69 11.05
CA VAL A 107 -1.58 1.23 9.82
C VAL A 107 -2.51 0.21 9.16
N ARG A 108 -3.48 0.68 8.41
CA ARG A 108 -4.33 -0.15 7.56
C ARG A 108 -4.70 0.58 6.29
N ALA A 109 -5.08 -0.15 5.26
CA ALA A 109 -5.47 0.41 3.98
C ALA A 109 -6.95 0.17 3.68
N THR A 110 -7.58 1.19 3.11
CA THR A 110 -8.87 1.08 2.44
C THR A 110 -8.65 1.23 0.95
N THR A 111 -9.23 0.33 0.16
CA THR A 111 -9.04 0.28 -1.29
C THR A 111 -10.34 0.48 -2.04
N THR A 112 -10.26 1.21 -3.15
CA THR A 112 -11.38 1.45 -4.06
C THR A 112 -10.91 1.21 -5.49
N LEU A 113 -11.67 0.42 -6.26
CA LEU A 113 -11.38 0.24 -7.68
C LEU A 113 -11.88 1.48 -8.45
N LYS A 114 -10.95 2.31 -8.88
CA LYS A 114 -11.29 3.53 -9.63
C LYS A 114 -11.60 3.26 -11.09
N ASP A 115 -10.77 2.41 -11.71
CA ASP A 115 -10.90 2.09 -13.11
C ASP A 115 -10.31 0.71 -13.41
N THR A 116 -10.77 0.12 -14.49
CA THR A 116 -10.23 -1.13 -15.05
C THR A 116 -10.38 -1.10 -16.55
N GLU A 117 -9.34 -1.54 -17.26
CA GLU A 117 -9.33 -1.61 -18.72
C GLU A 117 -8.65 -2.88 -19.20
N GLU A 118 -9.06 -3.39 -20.34
CA GLU A 118 -8.43 -4.55 -20.94
C GLU A 118 -7.04 -4.21 -21.47
N VAL A 119 -6.11 -5.12 -21.25
CA VAL A 119 -4.78 -5.13 -21.87
C VAL A 119 -4.51 -6.52 -22.43
N ALA A 120 -3.48 -6.65 -23.25
CA ALA A 120 -3.11 -7.95 -23.81
C ALA A 120 -2.84 -8.96 -22.70
N GLY A 121 -3.65 -10.01 -22.62
CA GLY A 121 -3.53 -11.11 -21.66
C GLY A 121 -4.11 -10.84 -20.26
N GLY A 122 -4.72 -9.68 -20.03
CA GLY A 122 -5.26 -9.36 -18.70
C GLY A 122 -5.96 -8.02 -18.62
N VAL A 123 -5.87 -7.40 -17.46
CA VAL A 123 -6.48 -6.10 -17.15
C VAL A 123 -5.49 -5.18 -16.47
N GLN A 124 -5.67 -3.88 -16.70
CA GLN A 124 -4.99 -2.84 -15.93
C GLN A 124 -6.00 -2.18 -15.01
N ASN A 125 -5.70 -2.18 -13.72
CA ASN A 125 -6.55 -1.60 -12.69
C ASN A 125 -5.91 -0.35 -12.11
N THR A 126 -6.72 0.67 -11.90
CA THR A 126 -6.36 1.85 -11.11
C THR A 126 -7.07 1.75 -9.77
N ILE A 127 -6.30 1.59 -8.70
CA ILE A 127 -6.81 1.36 -7.36
C ILE A 127 -6.42 2.54 -6.49
N ALA A 128 -7.42 3.19 -5.89
CA ALA A 128 -7.18 4.18 -4.86
C ALA A 128 -6.87 3.43 -3.55
N VAL A 129 -5.72 3.72 -2.97
CA VAL A 129 -5.28 3.16 -1.69
C VAL A 129 -5.10 4.30 -0.71
N VAL A 130 -5.84 4.27 0.37
CA VAL A 130 -5.71 5.22 1.47
C VAL A 130 -5.22 4.45 2.68
N ILE A 131 -4.02 4.79 3.15
CA ILE A 131 -3.44 4.19 4.35
C ILE A 131 -3.60 5.17 5.50
N GLU A 132 -4.24 4.71 6.57
CA GLU A 132 -4.43 5.48 7.79
C GLU A 132 -3.63 4.88 8.94
N ARG A 133 -3.26 5.74 9.89
CA ARG A 133 -2.64 5.34 11.15
C ARG A 133 -3.71 5.30 12.25
N GLU A 134 -3.65 4.28 13.09
CA GLU A 134 -4.54 4.20 14.25
C GLU A 134 -4.38 5.45 15.14
N GLY A 135 -5.49 6.10 15.43
CA GLY A 135 -5.51 7.33 16.23
C GLY A 135 -5.02 8.59 15.51
N GLY A 136 -4.71 8.52 14.22
CA GLY A 136 -4.28 9.68 13.43
C GLY A 136 -5.46 10.45 12.84
N ASP A 137 -5.26 11.76 12.61
CA ASP A 137 -6.28 12.66 12.05
C ASP A 137 -6.25 12.67 10.52
N LYS A 138 -5.11 12.31 9.92
CA LYS A 138 -4.87 12.38 8.48
C LYS A 138 -4.36 11.05 7.97
N PRO A 139 -4.63 10.71 6.70
CA PRO A 139 -3.98 9.59 6.06
C PRO A 139 -2.45 9.74 6.08
N VAL A 140 -1.75 8.63 6.18
CA VAL A 140 -0.29 8.58 6.11
C VAL A 140 0.21 8.33 4.69
N CYS A 141 -0.65 7.78 3.83
CA CYS A 141 -0.38 7.61 2.40
C CYS A 141 -1.69 7.67 1.63
N ILE A 142 -1.70 8.43 0.55
CA ILE A 142 -2.77 8.43 -0.44
C ILE A 142 -2.10 8.11 -1.78
N ALA A 143 -2.47 6.98 -2.38
CA ALA A 143 -1.88 6.55 -3.63
C ALA A 143 -2.95 6.17 -4.64
N GLU A 144 -2.68 6.47 -5.89
CA GLU A 144 -3.41 5.96 -7.03
C GLU A 144 -2.51 4.95 -7.72
N TRP A 145 -2.71 3.68 -7.36
CA TRP A 145 -1.87 2.56 -7.76
C TRP A 145 -2.39 1.92 -9.04
N VAL A 146 -1.52 1.82 -10.04
CA VAL A 146 -1.81 1.15 -11.30
C VAL A 146 -1.16 -0.22 -11.29
N THR A 147 -1.98 -1.26 -11.35
CA THR A 147 -1.54 -2.66 -11.35
C THR A 147 -2.11 -3.38 -12.55
N ARG A 148 -1.42 -4.42 -13.00
CA ARG A 148 -1.92 -5.32 -14.04
C ARG A 148 -2.10 -6.72 -13.48
N ALA A 149 -3.23 -7.33 -13.79
CA ALA A 149 -3.53 -8.71 -13.45
C ALA A 149 -3.65 -9.52 -14.74
N TYR A 150 -2.95 -10.64 -14.79
CA TYR A 150 -2.92 -11.52 -15.95
C TYR A 150 -3.55 -12.87 -15.61
N GLY A 151 -4.44 -13.33 -16.50
CA GLY A 151 -5.02 -14.66 -16.43
C GLY A 151 -4.10 -15.72 -17.05
N LYS A 152 -4.56 -16.97 -17.03
CA LYS A 152 -3.84 -18.04 -17.71
C LYS A 152 -3.73 -17.74 -19.20
N PRO A 153 -2.55 -17.96 -19.81
CA PRO A 153 -2.44 -17.87 -21.27
C PRO A 153 -3.46 -18.81 -21.94
N ALA A 154 -4.01 -18.38 -23.08
CA ALA A 154 -4.80 -19.26 -23.93
C ALA A 154 -3.91 -20.41 -24.41
N SER A 155 -4.38 -21.65 -24.25
CA SER A 155 -3.68 -22.86 -24.73
C SER A 155 -3.88 -23.07 -26.22
#